data_6b7252f763fb2fd4468866fd293cb439
#
_entry.id   6b7252f763fb2fd4468866fd293cb439
#
_cell.length_a   1.000
_cell.length_b   1.000
_cell.length_c   1.000
_cell.angle_alpha   90.00
_cell.angle_beta   90.00
_cell.angle_gamma   90.00
#
_symmetry.space_group_name_H-M   'P 1'
#
loop_
_entity.id
_entity.type
_entity.pdbx_description
1 polymer ?
#
loop_
_entity_poly.entity_id
_entity_poly.type
_entity_poly.pdbx_seq_one_letter_code
_entity_poly.pdbx_strand_id
1 'polypeptide(L)'
;LIGLPLLCVGLWLQSFLTTPVIPSHPQTIEIKQGSSFARIAVQLQTAGVVSDVRRFTLLARWRKATAQVHAGEYLFETSATPDQVLDRLVAGDIRKFQVTIPEGFNLQEIAGRLGKTGVGSAQEFLSLCKDEAFIKELGIEATSLEGYLFPETYTYTSSTTPRQLLSAMVEQLDSQITEELLESAAALKLDRHQLITLAS
;
A
#
# COMPACT_ATOMS: atom_id res chain seq x y z
N LEU A 1 13.41 0.34 -50.39
CA LEU A 1 12.65 1.59 -50.06
C LEU A 1 11.81 1.51 -48.80
N ILE A 2 11.53 0.33 -48.21
CA ILE A 2 10.70 0.15 -46.99
C ILE A 2 11.58 0.26 -45.71
N GLY A 3 12.90 0.12 -45.79
CA GLY A 3 13.78 0.15 -44.60
C GLY A 3 13.96 1.52 -43.96
N LEU A 4 13.88 2.61 -44.72
CA LEU A 4 14.09 3.97 -44.23
C LEU A 4 13.02 4.43 -43.21
N PRO A 5 11.71 4.25 -43.48
CA PRO A 5 10.67 4.63 -42.49
C PRO A 5 10.70 3.78 -41.23
N LEU A 6 11.05 2.50 -41.30
CA LEU A 6 11.21 1.64 -40.13
C LEU A 6 12.38 2.08 -39.24
N LEU A 7 13.48 2.50 -39.85
CA LEU A 7 14.66 3.02 -39.15
C LEU A 7 14.36 4.36 -38.46
N CYS A 8 13.62 5.25 -39.12
CA CYS A 8 13.16 6.51 -38.55
C CYS A 8 12.20 6.32 -37.36
N VAL A 9 11.26 5.36 -37.47
CA VAL A 9 10.34 5.02 -36.36
C VAL A 9 11.13 4.40 -35.20
N GLY A 10 12.11 3.55 -35.48
CA GLY A 10 12.98 2.97 -34.44
C GLY A 10 13.77 4.02 -33.70
N LEU A 11 14.44 4.93 -34.41
CA LEU A 11 15.19 6.05 -33.82
C LEU A 11 14.29 7.01 -33.03
N TRP A 12 13.10 7.28 -33.54
CA TRP A 12 12.12 8.14 -32.89
C TRP A 12 11.59 7.53 -31.57
N LEU A 13 11.36 6.22 -31.53
CA LEU A 13 10.96 5.50 -30.35
C LEU A 13 12.13 5.37 -29.36
N GLN A 14 13.33 5.07 -29.85
CA GLN A 14 14.55 4.97 -29.04
C GLN A 14 14.86 6.31 -28.35
N SER A 15 14.76 7.44 -29.06
CA SER A 15 14.92 8.77 -28.48
C SER A 15 13.94 9.02 -27.31
N PHE A 16 12.68 8.60 -27.43
CA PHE A 16 11.70 8.73 -26.37
C PHE A 16 12.05 7.85 -25.14
N LEU A 17 12.50 6.62 -25.38
CA LEU A 17 12.83 5.68 -24.29
C LEU A 17 14.06 6.10 -23.49
N THR A 18 15.02 6.77 -24.14
CA THR A 18 16.30 7.16 -23.52
C THR A 18 16.32 8.60 -23.00
N THR A 19 15.36 9.43 -23.38
CA THR A 19 15.33 10.81 -22.92
C THR A 19 14.63 10.90 -21.54
N PRO A 20 15.38 11.16 -20.46
CA PRO A 20 14.78 11.31 -19.14
C PRO A 20 13.97 12.62 -19.09
N VAL A 21 12.82 12.56 -18.45
CA VAL A 21 12.01 13.74 -18.13
C VAL A 21 12.32 14.13 -16.68
N ILE A 22 12.61 15.41 -16.49
CA ILE A 22 12.88 15.99 -15.16
C ILE A 22 11.63 16.74 -14.77
N PRO A 23 10.87 16.30 -13.75
CA PRO A 23 9.78 17.10 -13.21
C PRO A 23 10.32 18.43 -12.66
N SER A 24 9.64 19.55 -12.92
CA SER A 24 10.07 20.88 -12.45
C SER A 24 10.12 20.99 -10.92
N HIS A 25 9.34 20.17 -10.23
CA HIS A 25 9.34 20.01 -8.77
C HIS A 25 8.97 18.54 -8.43
N PRO A 26 9.19 18.07 -7.18
CA PRO A 26 8.70 16.78 -6.74
C PRO A 26 7.20 16.65 -7.03
N GLN A 27 6.82 15.60 -7.78
CA GLN A 27 5.43 15.35 -8.17
C GLN A 27 4.91 14.14 -7.43
N THR A 28 3.82 14.32 -6.70
CA THR A 28 3.07 13.23 -6.09
C THR A 28 1.84 12.95 -6.94
N ILE A 29 1.70 11.72 -7.43
CA ILE A 29 0.61 11.30 -8.32
C ILE A 29 -0.14 10.15 -7.67
N GLU A 30 -1.41 10.36 -7.38
CA GLU A 30 -2.30 9.32 -6.88
C GLU A 30 -2.96 8.58 -8.05
N ILE A 31 -2.71 7.29 -8.16
CA ILE A 31 -3.37 6.37 -9.09
C ILE A 31 -4.46 5.61 -8.34
N LYS A 32 -5.72 5.95 -8.63
CA LYS A 32 -6.88 5.30 -8.00
C LYS A 32 -7.10 3.91 -8.56
N GLN A 33 -7.56 3.00 -7.71
CA GLN A 33 -7.94 1.66 -8.12
C GLN A 33 -9.01 1.70 -9.22
N GLY A 34 -8.85 0.85 -10.24
CA GLY A 34 -9.74 0.82 -11.40
C GLY A 34 -9.50 1.93 -12.44
N SER A 35 -8.48 2.78 -12.29
CA SER A 35 -8.13 3.79 -13.30
C SER A 35 -7.67 3.12 -14.59
N SER A 36 -8.18 3.59 -15.73
CA SER A 36 -7.68 3.12 -17.04
C SER A 36 -6.26 3.62 -17.28
N PHE A 37 -5.43 2.81 -17.97
CA PHE A 37 -4.06 3.21 -18.30
C PHE A 37 -3.99 4.54 -19.07
N ALA A 38 -4.96 4.81 -19.95
CA ALA A 38 -5.03 6.07 -20.67
C ALA A 38 -5.17 7.29 -19.73
N ARG A 39 -5.98 7.17 -18.67
CA ARG A 39 -6.12 8.21 -17.65
C ARG A 39 -4.82 8.40 -16.87
N ILE A 40 -4.18 7.31 -16.49
CA ILE A 40 -2.87 7.33 -15.78
C ILE A 40 -1.82 8.04 -16.65
N ALA A 41 -1.72 7.69 -17.93
CA ALA A 41 -0.77 8.32 -18.85
C ALA A 41 -0.99 9.84 -19.01
N VAL A 42 -2.26 10.28 -19.03
CA VAL A 42 -2.61 11.71 -19.05
C VAL A 42 -2.21 12.41 -17.74
N GLN A 43 -2.46 11.79 -16.58
CA GLN A 43 -2.04 12.33 -15.28
C GLN A 43 -0.52 12.51 -15.21
N LEU A 44 0.24 11.49 -15.66
CA LEU A 44 1.71 11.53 -15.69
C LEU A 44 2.24 12.63 -16.63
N GLN A 45 1.59 12.83 -17.79
CA GLN A 45 1.97 13.93 -18.69
C GLN A 45 1.66 15.29 -18.08
N THR A 46 0.47 15.46 -17.48
CA THR A 46 0.08 16.73 -16.84
C THR A 46 1.02 17.11 -15.70
N ALA A 47 1.51 16.11 -14.97
CA ALA A 47 2.49 16.28 -13.91
C ALA A 47 3.94 16.44 -14.41
N GLY A 48 4.17 16.41 -15.72
CA GLY A 48 5.50 16.56 -16.31
C GLY A 48 6.45 15.38 -16.05
N VAL A 49 5.90 14.20 -15.72
CA VAL A 49 6.67 12.96 -15.49
C VAL A 49 6.89 12.20 -16.80
N VAL A 50 5.99 12.34 -17.76
CA VAL A 50 6.08 11.76 -19.10
C VAL A 50 5.84 12.84 -20.14
N SER A 51 6.61 12.87 -21.21
CA SER A 51 6.51 13.91 -22.24
C SER A 51 5.37 13.70 -23.26
N ASP A 52 4.98 12.44 -23.52
CA ASP A 52 3.99 12.10 -24.56
C ASP A 52 3.14 10.89 -24.16
N VAL A 53 1.82 11.12 -24.04
CA VAL A 53 0.84 10.07 -23.66
C VAL A 53 0.78 8.94 -24.69
N ARG A 54 0.84 9.26 -26.00
CA ARG A 54 0.67 8.26 -27.06
C ARG A 54 1.84 7.30 -27.08
N ARG A 55 3.08 7.84 -26.99
CA ARG A 55 4.31 7.03 -26.95
C ARG A 55 4.38 6.21 -25.68
N PHE A 56 4.02 6.78 -24.54
CA PHE A 56 3.99 6.06 -23.26
C PHE A 56 2.96 4.92 -23.27
N THR A 57 1.78 5.16 -23.85
CA THR A 57 0.76 4.11 -24.01
C THR A 57 1.23 3.01 -24.95
N LEU A 58 1.94 3.36 -26.04
CA LEU A 58 2.49 2.38 -26.96
C LEU A 58 3.57 1.52 -26.29
N LEU A 59 4.47 2.13 -25.51
CA LEU A 59 5.46 1.43 -24.69
C LEU A 59 4.80 0.42 -23.74
N ALA A 60 3.80 0.87 -22.99
CA ALA A 60 3.09 0.02 -22.02
C ALA A 60 2.36 -1.15 -22.68
N ARG A 61 1.78 -0.93 -23.88
CA ARG A 61 1.14 -1.99 -24.68
C ARG A 61 2.19 -2.99 -25.17
N TRP A 62 3.31 -2.51 -25.69
CA TRP A 62 4.39 -3.37 -26.17
C TRP A 62 4.95 -4.25 -25.06
N ARG A 63 5.12 -3.69 -23.85
CA ARG A 63 5.56 -4.42 -22.65
C ARG A 63 4.43 -5.22 -21.98
N LYS A 64 3.20 -5.19 -22.52
CA LYS A 64 2.00 -5.81 -21.92
C LYS A 64 1.71 -5.36 -20.48
N ALA A 65 2.16 -4.16 -20.11
CA ALA A 65 2.14 -3.64 -18.75
C ALA A 65 0.87 -2.84 -18.40
N THR A 66 -0.02 -2.60 -19.35
CA THR A 66 -1.20 -1.73 -19.16
C THR A 66 -2.17 -2.18 -18.08
N ALA A 67 -2.20 -3.49 -17.76
CA ALA A 67 -3.05 -4.08 -16.71
C ALA A 67 -2.28 -4.42 -15.44
N GLN A 68 -0.95 -4.17 -15.41
CA GLN A 68 -0.08 -4.53 -14.30
C GLN A 68 0.27 -3.34 -13.40
N VAL A 69 -0.29 -2.16 -13.70
CA VAL A 69 -0.04 -0.95 -12.93
C VAL A 69 -0.76 -1.03 -11.58
N HIS A 70 -0.03 -0.83 -10.50
CA HIS A 70 -0.58 -0.81 -9.16
C HIS A 70 -1.19 0.55 -8.82
N ALA A 71 -2.32 0.54 -8.12
CA ALA A 71 -2.91 1.73 -7.54
C ALA A 71 -2.11 2.18 -6.31
N GLY A 72 -2.06 3.49 -6.06
CA GLY A 72 -1.33 4.08 -4.93
C GLY A 72 -0.76 5.44 -5.25
N GLU A 73 -0.03 5.98 -4.30
CA GLU A 73 0.62 7.29 -4.40
C GLU A 73 2.08 7.11 -4.83
N TYR A 74 2.45 7.70 -5.96
CA TYR A 74 3.80 7.66 -6.52
C TYR A 74 4.47 9.01 -6.37
N LEU A 75 5.71 9.01 -5.88
CA LEU A 75 6.53 10.21 -5.73
C LEU A 75 7.63 10.22 -6.82
N PHE A 76 7.62 11.23 -7.67
CA PHE A 76 8.64 11.46 -8.71
C PHE A 76 9.44 12.72 -8.38
N GLU A 77 10.65 12.52 -7.83
CA GLU A 77 11.54 13.62 -7.41
C GLU A 77 12.73 13.79 -8.35
N THR A 78 13.13 12.72 -9.02
CA THR A 78 14.31 12.69 -9.87
C THR A 78 13.93 12.48 -11.33
N SER A 79 14.88 12.79 -12.23
CA SER A 79 14.69 12.49 -13.63
C SER A 79 14.51 10.98 -13.85
N ALA A 80 13.53 10.62 -14.66
CA ALA A 80 13.26 9.24 -15.02
C ALA A 80 12.96 9.11 -16.51
N THR A 81 13.40 8.04 -17.11
CA THR A 81 12.99 7.69 -18.49
C THR A 81 11.56 7.13 -18.45
N PRO A 82 10.80 7.21 -19.56
CA PRO A 82 9.46 6.62 -19.62
C PRO A 82 9.44 5.12 -19.27
N ASP A 83 10.51 4.39 -19.58
CA ASP A 83 10.64 2.98 -19.23
C ASP A 83 10.78 2.78 -17.72
N GLN A 84 11.63 3.58 -17.06
CA GLN A 84 11.76 3.59 -15.60
C GLN A 84 10.47 4.00 -14.89
N VAL A 85 9.74 4.97 -15.44
CA VAL A 85 8.42 5.34 -14.92
C VAL A 85 7.48 4.15 -14.99
N LEU A 86 7.42 3.45 -16.13
CA LEU A 86 6.59 2.28 -16.28
C LEU A 86 7.00 1.14 -15.34
N ASP A 87 8.30 0.90 -15.17
CA ASP A 87 8.81 -0.09 -14.21
C ASP A 87 8.35 0.18 -12.79
N ARG A 88 8.43 1.44 -12.33
CA ARG A 88 7.96 1.84 -11.00
C ARG A 88 6.46 1.60 -10.82
N LEU A 89 5.66 1.88 -11.86
CA LEU A 89 4.21 1.66 -11.83
C LEU A 89 3.86 0.16 -11.75
N VAL A 90 4.59 -0.68 -12.49
CA VAL A 90 4.41 -2.14 -12.50
C VAL A 90 4.96 -2.79 -11.24
N ALA A 91 6.09 -2.31 -10.72
CA ALA A 91 6.65 -2.79 -9.45
C ALA A 91 5.81 -2.37 -8.23
N GLY A 92 4.88 -1.40 -8.40
CA GLY A 92 4.13 -0.86 -7.27
C GLY A 92 5.02 -0.10 -6.29
N ASP A 93 6.03 0.65 -6.80
CA ASP A 93 6.90 1.51 -5.98
C ASP A 93 6.13 2.73 -5.47
N ILE A 94 5.12 2.46 -4.65
CA ILE A 94 4.22 3.44 -4.06
C ILE A 94 4.79 4.00 -2.77
N ARG A 95 4.42 5.23 -2.46
CA ARG A 95 4.82 5.90 -1.22
C ARG A 95 4.27 5.15 -0.01
N LYS A 96 5.16 4.76 0.88
CA LYS A 96 4.85 4.06 2.12
C LYS A 96 4.96 5.03 3.29
N PHE A 97 4.02 4.91 4.21
CA PHE A 97 3.99 5.63 5.47
C PHE A 97 4.12 4.65 6.62
N GLN A 98 4.49 5.15 7.79
CA GLN A 98 4.62 4.33 8.98
C GLN A 98 3.83 4.93 10.14
N VAL A 99 3.25 4.06 10.94
CA VAL A 99 2.64 4.41 12.22
C VAL A 99 3.12 3.44 13.29
N THR A 100 3.68 3.98 14.36
CA THR A 100 4.13 3.17 15.51
C THR A 100 3.07 3.19 16.59
N ILE A 101 2.67 2.01 17.03
CA ILE A 101 1.79 1.78 18.18
C ILE A 101 2.67 1.34 19.35
N PRO A 102 2.82 2.17 20.39
CA PRO A 102 3.58 1.82 21.59
C PRO A 102 2.88 0.72 22.40
N GLU A 103 3.68 0.01 23.19
CA GLU A 103 3.16 -0.90 24.21
C GLU A 103 2.31 -0.15 25.26
N GLY A 104 1.33 -0.84 25.83
CA GLY A 104 0.45 -0.32 26.87
C GLY A 104 -0.64 0.64 26.39
N PHE A 105 -0.82 0.83 25.08
CA PHE A 105 -1.93 1.62 24.53
C PHE A 105 -3.23 0.83 24.59
N ASN A 106 -4.31 1.49 25.10
CA ASN A 106 -5.66 0.98 25.00
C ASN A 106 -6.28 1.28 23.60
N LEU A 107 -7.45 0.70 23.30
CA LEU A 107 -8.12 0.89 22.00
C LEU A 107 -8.37 2.37 21.65
N GLN A 108 -8.68 3.22 22.62
CA GLN A 108 -8.93 4.64 22.35
C GLN A 108 -7.66 5.37 21.92
N GLU A 109 -6.52 5.06 22.56
CA GLU A 109 -5.20 5.61 22.24
C GLU A 109 -4.73 5.11 20.88
N ILE A 110 -4.90 3.81 20.60
CA ILE A 110 -4.60 3.22 19.29
C ILE A 110 -5.43 3.88 18.20
N ALA A 111 -6.75 3.93 18.38
CA ALA A 111 -7.65 4.57 17.40
C ALA A 111 -7.34 6.04 17.19
N GLY A 112 -7.02 6.78 18.27
CA GLY A 112 -6.57 8.17 18.20
C GLY A 112 -5.26 8.34 17.42
N ARG A 113 -4.34 7.38 17.54
CA ARG A 113 -3.07 7.34 16.81
C ARG A 113 -3.31 7.01 15.33
N LEU A 114 -4.10 5.97 15.06
CA LEU A 114 -4.46 5.55 13.70
C LEU A 114 -5.28 6.62 12.97
N GLY A 115 -6.16 7.34 13.66
CA GLY A 115 -6.93 8.44 13.09
C GLY A 115 -6.10 9.61 12.55
N LYS A 116 -4.82 9.72 12.96
CA LYS A 116 -3.87 10.72 12.44
C LYS A 116 -3.17 10.29 11.16
N THR A 117 -3.33 9.05 10.72
CA THR A 117 -2.67 8.50 9.53
C THR A 117 -3.31 8.96 8.22
N GLY A 118 -4.56 9.44 8.25
CA GLY A 118 -5.37 9.73 7.07
C GLY A 118 -6.02 8.50 6.42
N VAL A 119 -5.78 7.30 6.96
CA VAL A 119 -6.39 6.03 6.50
C VAL A 119 -7.88 5.97 6.85
N GLY A 120 -8.25 6.51 8.02
CA GLY A 120 -9.63 6.59 8.52
C GLY A 120 -9.71 7.48 9.74
N SER A 121 -10.92 7.75 10.23
CA SER A 121 -11.13 8.50 11.47
C SER A 121 -10.94 7.61 12.71
N ALA A 122 -10.57 8.20 13.84
CA ALA A 122 -10.49 7.48 15.12
C ALA A 122 -11.81 6.77 15.46
N GLN A 123 -12.95 7.41 15.17
CA GLN A 123 -14.28 6.84 15.40
C GLN A 123 -14.54 5.60 14.52
N GLU A 124 -14.07 5.61 13.28
CA GLU A 124 -14.19 4.48 12.36
C GLU A 124 -13.37 3.28 12.87
N PHE A 125 -12.13 3.51 13.30
CA PHE A 125 -11.30 2.47 13.92
C PHE A 125 -11.97 1.89 15.17
N LEU A 126 -12.49 2.74 16.08
CA LEU A 126 -13.18 2.27 17.28
C LEU A 126 -14.44 1.47 16.95
N SER A 127 -15.19 1.87 15.92
CA SER A 127 -16.37 1.13 15.47
C SER A 127 -16.00 -0.26 14.95
N LEU A 128 -14.95 -0.36 14.14
CA LEU A 128 -14.44 -1.64 13.64
C LEU A 128 -13.91 -2.54 14.74
N CYS A 129 -13.24 -1.98 15.75
CA CYS A 129 -12.77 -2.74 16.90
C CYS A 129 -13.88 -3.36 17.76
N LYS A 130 -15.15 -2.96 17.53
CA LYS A 130 -16.36 -3.46 18.22
C LYS A 130 -17.34 -4.12 17.25
N ASP A 131 -17.01 -4.24 15.98
CA ASP A 131 -17.83 -4.89 14.95
C ASP A 131 -17.71 -6.41 15.09
N GLU A 132 -18.76 -7.05 15.62
CA GLU A 132 -18.80 -8.50 15.85
C GLU A 132 -18.52 -9.32 14.58
N ALA A 133 -19.01 -8.85 13.41
CA ALA A 133 -18.78 -9.53 12.14
C ALA A 133 -17.31 -9.48 11.75
N PHE A 134 -16.66 -8.33 11.93
CA PHE A 134 -15.24 -8.16 11.63
C PHE A 134 -14.35 -8.93 12.63
N ILE A 135 -14.66 -8.90 13.91
CA ILE A 135 -13.93 -9.64 14.96
C ILE A 135 -14.00 -11.15 14.67
N LYS A 136 -15.17 -11.65 14.28
CA LYS A 136 -15.36 -13.04 13.90
C LYS A 136 -14.62 -13.41 12.60
N GLU A 137 -14.58 -12.51 11.62
CA GLU A 137 -13.78 -12.66 10.38
C GLU A 137 -12.29 -12.83 10.69
N LEU A 138 -11.78 -12.16 11.72
CA LEU A 138 -10.40 -12.29 12.21
C LEU A 138 -10.17 -13.56 13.06
N GLY A 139 -11.18 -14.41 13.24
CA GLY A 139 -11.08 -15.64 14.03
C GLY A 139 -10.99 -15.42 15.55
N ILE A 140 -11.43 -14.26 16.02
CA ILE A 140 -11.38 -13.88 17.44
C ILE A 140 -12.74 -14.10 18.09
N GLU A 141 -12.75 -14.80 19.24
CA GLU A 141 -13.93 -15.03 20.08
C GLU A 141 -13.96 -14.03 21.24
N ALA A 142 -14.16 -12.75 20.91
CA ALA A 142 -14.28 -11.66 21.88
C ALA A 142 -15.29 -10.62 21.40
N THR A 143 -15.70 -9.72 22.30
CA THR A 143 -16.63 -8.61 21.99
C THR A 143 -15.95 -7.35 21.50
N SER A 144 -14.61 -7.31 21.55
CA SER A 144 -13.79 -6.21 21.06
C SER A 144 -12.37 -6.67 20.73
N LEU A 145 -11.62 -5.86 19.96
CA LEU A 145 -10.21 -6.09 19.68
C LEU A 145 -9.27 -5.55 20.78
N GLU A 146 -9.78 -5.24 21.99
CA GLU A 146 -8.94 -4.84 23.12
C GLU A 146 -7.94 -5.95 23.47
N GLY A 147 -6.65 -5.61 23.51
CA GLY A 147 -5.55 -6.57 23.74
C GLY A 147 -5.12 -7.37 22.49
N TYR A 148 -5.88 -7.34 21.38
CA TYR A 148 -5.57 -8.09 20.17
C TYR A 148 -4.78 -7.29 19.11
N LEU A 149 -4.55 -6.01 19.34
CA LEU A 149 -3.81 -5.14 18.44
C LEU A 149 -2.35 -5.04 18.88
N PHE A 150 -1.46 -5.79 18.21
CA PHE A 150 -0.05 -5.90 18.63
C PHE A 150 0.68 -4.56 18.52
N PRO A 151 1.46 -4.14 19.53
CA PRO A 151 2.26 -2.93 19.50
C PRO A 151 3.50 -3.11 18.61
N GLU A 152 3.52 -2.40 17.47
CA GLU A 152 4.59 -2.50 16.46
C GLU A 152 4.58 -1.24 15.56
N THR A 153 5.54 -1.14 14.65
CA THR A 153 5.55 -0.13 13.59
C THR A 153 4.95 -0.71 12.31
N TYR A 154 3.77 -0.22 11.95
CA TYR A 154 3.03 -0.68 10.78
C TYR A 154 3.27 0.21 9.58
N THR A 155 3.55 -0.42 8.43
CA THR A 155 3.67 0.28 7.15
C THR A 155 2.32 0.26 6.43
N TYR A 156 1.90 1.42 5.94
CA TYR A 156 0.66 1.58 5.20
C TYR A 156 0.85 2.50 3.99
N THR A 157 -0.14 2.56 3.11
CA THR A 157 -0.15 3.37 1.91
C THR A 157 -1.44 4.20 1.85
N SER A 158 -1.54 5.13 0.91
CA SER A 158 -2.77 5.91 0.68
C SER A 158 -3.99 5.06 0.28
N SER A 159 -3.77 3.83 -0.19
CA SER A 159 -4.84 2.88 -0.55
C SER A 159 -5.19 1.89 0.57
N THR A 160 -4.47 1.92 1.68
CA THR A 160 -4.74 1.05 2.84
C THR A 160 -6.07 1.44 3.48
N THR A 161 -6.90 0.46 3.80
CA THR A 161 -8.17 0.66 4.50
C THR A 161 -8.02 0.45 6.00
N PRO A 162 -8.92 1.01 6.85
CA PRO A 162 -8.92 0.77 8.29
C PRO A 162 -8.97 -0.73 8.65
N ARG A 163 -9.79 -1.51 7.93
CA ARG A 163 -9.86 -2.96 8.12
C ARG A 163 -8.52 -3.64 7.87
N GLN A 164 -7.85 -3.32 6.75
CA GLN A 164 -6.54 -3.91 6.43
C GLN A 164 -5.49 -3.59 7.48
N LEU A 165 -5.50 -2.36 8.02
CA LEU A 165 -4.54 -1.97 9.04
C LEU A 165 -4.79 -2.69 10.37
N LEU A 166 -6.05 -2.82 10.81
CA LEU A 166 -6.41 -3.59 11.99
C LEU A 166 -6.14 -5.09 11.81
N SER A 167 -6.43 -5.66 10.63
CA SER A 167 -6.11 -7.06 10.33
C SER A 167 -4.61 -7.33 10.44
N ALA A 168 -3.77 -6.44 9.89
CA ALA A 168 -2.32 -6.58 9.99
C ALA A 168 -1.82 -6.55 11.45
N MET A 169 -2.49 -5.78 12.34
CA MET A 169 -2.13 -5.72 13.76
C MET A 169 -2.50 -7.02 14.49
N VAL A 170 -3.62 -7.64 14.13
CA VAL A 170 -4.04 -8.95 14.67
C VAL A 170 -3.16 -10.06 14.12
N GLU A 171 -2.87 -10.08 12.81
CA GLU A 171 -1.96 -11.05 12.18
C GLU A 171 -0.55 -10.99 12.81
N GLN A 172 -0.09 -9.78 13.17
CA GLN A 172 1.19 -9.61 13.86
C GLN A 172 1.14 -10.26 15.25
N LEU A 173 0.06 -10.08 16.03
CA LEU A 173 -0.12 -10.78 17.31
C LEU A 173 -0.08 -12.29 17.10
N ASP A 174 -0.80 -12.81 16.12
CA ASP A 174 -0.85 -14.24 15.82
C ASP A 174 0.53 -14.79 15.48
N SER A 175 1.35 -14.03 14.78
CA SER A 175 2.73 -14.41 14.46
C SER A 175 3.66 -14.49 15.68
N GLN A 176 3.32 -13.78 16.75
CA GLN A 176 4.09 -13.80 18.01
C GLN A 176 3.64 -14.93 18.97
N ILE A 177 2.43 -15.46 18.78
CA ILE A 177 1.90 -16.58 19.58
C ILE A 177 2.44 -17.88 18.98
N THR A 178 3.58 -18.33 19.50
CA THR A 178 4.21 -19.59 19.08
C THR A 178 3.51 -20.80 19.68
N GLU A 179 3.70 -21.98 19.06
CA GLU A 179 3.17 -23.25 19.57
C GLU A 179 3.70 -23.57 20.98
N GLU A 180 4.98 -23.27 21.23
CA GLU A 180 5.61 -23.42 22.56
C GLU A 180 4.93 -22.55 23.62
N LEU A 181 4.53 -21.32 23.26
CA LEU A 181 3.81 -20.41 24.15
C LEU A 181 2.41 -20.95 24.47
N LEU A 182 1.72 -21.49 23.48
CA LEU A 182 0.39 -22.12 23.65
C LEU A 182 0.47 -23.38 24.53
N GLU A 183 1.49 -24.21 24.37
CA GLU A 183 1.72 -25.38 25.22
C GLU A 183 1.99 -24.96 26.67
N SER A 184 2.79 -23.91 26.87
CA SER A 184 3.07 -23.34 28.18
C SER A 184 1.81 -22.78 28.85
N ALA A 185 0.97 -22.08 28.08
CA ALA A 185 -0.31 -21.57 28.55
C ALA A 185 -1.28 -22.70 28.93
N ALA A 186 -1.34 -23.76 28.11
CA ALA A 186 -2.17 -24.93 28.38
C ALA A 186 -1.74 -25.65 29.68
N ALA A 187 -0.43 -25.72 29.97
CA ALA A 187 0.08 -26.27 31.23
C ALA A 187 -0.40 -25.47 32.45
N LEU A 188 -0.63 -24.17 32.28
CA LEU A 188 -1.20 -23.27 33.27
C LEU A 188 -2.74 -23.20 33.24
N LYS A 189 -3.38 -24.00 32.38
CA LYS A 189 -4.84 -24.03 32.12
C LYS A 189 -5.38 -22.67 31.64
N LEU A 190 -4.57 -21.90 30.92
CA LEU A 190 -4.98 -20.65 30.29
C LEU A 190 -5.39 -20.92 28.85
N ASP A 191 -6.53 -20.39 28.44
CA ASP A 191 -6.89 -20.30 27.04
C ASP A 191 -6.15 -19.14 26.36
N ARG A 192 -6.28 -19.06 25.03
CA ARG A 192 -5.60 -18.01 24.24
C ARG A 192 -6.00 -16.59 24.67
N HIS A 193 -7.27 -16.37 24.96
CA HIS A 193 -7.75 -15.06 25.40
C HIS A 193 -7.18 -14.68 26.77
N GLN A 194 -7.13 -15.62 27.70
CA GLN A 194 -6.53 -15.44 29.02
C GLN A 194 -5.02 -15.18 28.94
N LEU A 195 -4.32 -15.87 28.03
CA LEU A 195 -2.91 -15.62 27.76
C LEU A 195 -2.67 -14.20 27.29
N ILE A 196 -3.43 -13.72 26.31
CA ILE A 196 -3.33 -12.35 25.77
C ILE A 196 -3.67 -11.32 26.85
N THR A 197 -4.71 -11.57 27.64
CA THR A 197 -5.10 -10.70 28.77
C THR A 197 -4.01 -10.61 29.85
N LEU A 198 -3.27 -11.69 30.07
CA LEU A 198 -2.16 -11.69 31.04
C LEU A 198 -0.93 -10.94 30.50
N ALA A 199 -0.75 -10.89 29.18
CA ALA A 199 0.38 -10.25 28.52
C ALA A 199 0.15 -8.75 28.22
N SER A 200 -1.09 -8.27 28.25
CA SER A 200 -1.47 -6.86 28.00
C SER A 200 -1.61 -6.07 29.29
#